data_871c9064c6db4541b575187a3a4b8bd0
#
_entry.id   871c9064c6db4541b575187a3a4b8bd0
#
_cell.length_a   1.000
_cell.length_b   1.000
_cell.length_c   1.000
_cell.angle_alpha   90.00
_cell.angle_beta   90.00
_cell.angle_gamma   90.00
#
_symmetry.space_group_name_H-M   'P 1'
#
loop_
_entity.id
_entity.type
_entity.pdbx_description
1 polymer ?
#
loop_
_entity_poly.entity_id
_entity_poly.type
_entity_poly.pdbx_seq_one_letter_code
_entity_poly.pdbx_strand_id
1 'polypeptide(L)'
;MNQIHKFFCNMTQCSQGGAGELPTVKEKTCKLSFSPFVVGASLLLGGPIAFATPLSGTQELHFSEDNYEKLLTPVDGLSPLGAGEDGMDAWYITSSNPSHASRTKLRINSDIMISAGHGGAGDNNDGNSCGGNGGDSITGSDLSIINQGMILGGSGGSGADHNGDGGEAVTGDNLFIINGEIISGGHGGDSYSDSDGGNGGDAVTGVNLPIINKGTISGGNGGNNYGEGDGGNGGDAITGSSLSVINKGTFAGGNGGAAYGYGYDGYGGNAITGDNLSVINNGAILGGNGGHWGDAINGSNMTIANSGYIISGKEDDGTQNVAGNAIHITGGNNSLILHEGSVITGDVQVNNSSILKIINNDYTGTTPTIEGDLCAGDCTTVSLSGNKFTVSGDVSFGENSSLNLAGISSLEASGNMSFGNNVKVEAIINNWAQKDYKLLSADKGITGFSVSNISIINPLLTTGAIDYTKSYISDQNKLIYGLSWNDTDGDSHGEFNLKENAELTVSTILADNLSHHNINSWDGKSLTKSGEGTLILAEKNTYSGFTNINAGILKMGTVEAMTRTAGVIVNKGATLNFSGMNQTVNTLLNSGTVLINNINAPF
;
A
#
# COMPACT_ATOMS: atom_id res chain seq x y z
N MET A 1 -10.24 -11.34 -6.12
CA MET A 1 -9.05 -12.17 -5.88
C MET A 1 -9.05 -13.50 -6.64
N ASN A 2 -10.05 -14.38 -6.49
CA ASN A 2 -9.98 -15.71 -7.15
C ASN A 2 -10.01 -15.71 -8.69
N GLN A 3 -10.61 -14.74 -9.35
CA GLN A 3 -10.63 -14.69 -10.81
C GLN A 3 -9.36 -14.07 -11.40
N ILE A 4 -8.82 -13.05 -10.76
CA ILE A 4 -7.56 -12.42 -11.18
C ILE A 4 -6.39 -13.39 -10.99
N HIS A 5 -6.34 -14.10 -9.86
CA HIS A 5 -5.30 -15.10 -9.59
C HIS A 5 -5.35 -16.27 -10.59
N LYS A 6 -6.55 -16.72 -10.99
CA LYS A 6 -6.69 -17.74 -12.03
C LYS A 6 -6.25 -17.27 -13.42
N PHE A 7 -6.53 -16.01 -13.74
CA PHE A 7 -6.11 -15.42 -15.02
C PHE A 7 -4.58 -15.33 -15.12
N PHE A 8 -3.92 -14.88 -14.05
CA PHE A 8 -2.46 -14.76 -14.03
C PHE A 8 -1.72 -16.09 -13.85
N CYS A 9 -2.27 -17.08 -13.12
CA CYS A 9 -1.68 -18.42 -13.06
C CYS A 9 -1.66 -19.13 -14.42
N ASN A 10 -2.67 -18.93 -15.26
CA ASN A 10 -2.66 -19.51 -16.61
C ASN A 10 -1.65 -18.86 -17.55
N MET A 11 -1.29 -17.57 -17.32
CA MET A 11 -0.24 -16.89 -18.11
C MET A 11 1.18 -17.26 -17.66
N THR A 12 1.40 -17.53 -16.37
CA THR A 12 2.71 -17.94 -15.84
C THR A 12 3.07 -19.39 -16.18
N GLN A 13 2.09 -20.26 -16.39
CA GLN A 13 2.35 -21.65 -16.78
C GLN A 13 2.78 -21.80 -18.26
N CYS A 14 2.55 -20.80 -19.10
CA CYS A 14 3.05 -20.81 -20.48
C CYS A 14 4.54 -20.41 -20.61
N SER A 15 5.21 -19.95 -19.53
CA SER A 15 6.61 -19.53 -19.55
C SER A 15 7.61 -20.54 -18.94
N GLN A 16 7.15 -21.71 -18.49
CA GLN A 16 8.02 -22.79 -18.01
C GLN A 16 8.03 -23.99 -18.98
N GLY A 17 8.45 -23.75 -20.22
CA GLY A 17 8.84 -24.76 -21.16
C GLY A 17 10.37 -24.71 -21.37
N GLY A 18 11.03 -25.83 -21.06
CA GLY A 18 12.45 -25.99 -20.88
C GLY A 18 13.39 -25.45 -21.97
N ALA A 19 14.61 -25.23 -21.53
CA ALA A 19 15.75 -24.93 -22.39
C ALA A 19 15.92 -26.02 -23.47
N GLY A 20 15.55 -25.67 -24.69
CA GLY A 20 15.77 -26.44 -25.90
C GLY A 20 15.71 -25.48 -27.07
N GLU A 21 16.71 -25.57 -27.91
CA GLU A 21 17.02 -24.78 -29.09
C GLU A 21 15.84 -24.05 -29.74
N LEU A 22 16.03 -22.75 -29.99
CA LEU A 22 15.14 -21.88 -30.77
C LEU A 22 14.82 -22.53 -32.12
N PRO A 23 13.55 -22.89 -32.40
CA PRO A 23 13.15 -23.22 -33.75
C PRO A 23 13.08 -21.89 -34.54
N THR A 24 13.80 -21.82 -35.64
CA THR A 24 13.63 -20.81 -36.68
C THR A 24 12.16 -20.66 -37.00
N VAL A 25 11.59 -19.52 -36.65
CA VAL A 25 10.20 -19.18 -36.98
C VAL A 25 10.08 -19.04 -38.47
N LYS A 26 9.46 -20.02 -39.12
CA LYS A 26 8.94 -19.87 -40.47
C LYS A 26 7.85 -18.81 -40.45
N GLU A 27 8.06 -17.73 -41.18
CA GLU A 27 7.04 -16.71 -41.47
C GLU A 27 5.74 -17.36 -41.88
N LYS A 28 4.72 -17.25 -41.04
CA LYS A 28 3.33 -17.41 -41.45
C LYS A 28 2.82 -16.06 -41.89
N THR A 29 2.89 -15.81 -43.20
CA THR A 29 2.17 -14.72 -43.85
C THR A 29 0.68 -14.92 -43.64
N CYS A 30 0.07 -14.20 -42.69
CA CYS A 30 -1.37 -14.01 -42.65
C CYS A 30 -1.74 -12.99 -43.73
N LYS A 31 -2.48 -13.45 -44.75
CA LYS A 31 -3.12 -12.54 -45.71
C LYS A 31 -4.20 -11.74 -45.00
N LEU A 32 -3.93 -10.46 -44.77
CA LEU A 32 -4.91 -9.49 -44.33
C LEU A 32 -5.85 -9.18 -45.51
N SER A 33 -7.11 -9.51 -45.39
CA SER A 33 -8.13 -9.01 -46.31
C SER A 33 -8.69 -7.71 -45.78
N PHE A 34 -8.27 -6.61 -46.32
CA PHE A 34 -8.83 -5.30 -46.03
C PHE A 34 -10.18 -5.16 -46.73
N SER A 35 -11.24 -4.82 -46.00
CA SER A 35 -12.36 -4.08 -46.58
C SER A 35 -11.81 -2.69 -46.99
N PRO A 36 -12.18 -2.13 -48.13
CA PRO A 36 -11.46 -1.02 -48.72
C PRO A 36 -11.80 0.29 -48.00
N PHE A 37 -11.12 0.57 -46.92
CA PHE A 37 -10.88 1.94 -46.51
C PHE A 37 -9.39 2.20 -46.71
N VAL A 38 -9.12 3.04 -47.64
CA VAL A 38 -7.82 3.44 -48.13
C VAL A 38 -7.00 3.95 -46.97
N VAL A 39 -5.93 3.25 -46.63
CA VAL A 39 -4.78 3.88 -45.99
C VAL A 39 -4.25 4.85 -47.03
N GLY A 40 -4.64 6.09 -46.91
CA GLY A 40 -4.15 7.16 -47.74
C GLY A 40 -2.72 7.47 -47.40
N ALA A 41 -1.78 6.67 -47.95
CA ALA A 41 -0.40 7.12 -48.06
C ALA A 41 -0.41 8.28 -49.07
N SER A 42 -0.55 9.50 -48.63
CA SER A 42 -0.25 10.68 -49.45
C SER A 42 1.24 10.82 -49.51
N LEU A 43 1.87 10.04 -50.42
CA LEU A 43 3.18 10.37 -50.91
C LEU A 43 2.99 11.40 -52.01
N LEU A 44 3.65 12.54 -51.86
CA LEU A 44 3.84 13.64 -52.82
C LEU A 44 2.90 14.83 -52.71
N LEU A 45 3.58 15.86 -52.35
CA LEU A 45 3.31 17.30 -52.52
C LEU A 45 2.88 18.02 -51.25
N GLY A 46 3.89 18.53 -50.57
CA GLY A 46 3.92 19.83 -49.86
C GLY A 46 2.60 20.34 -49.23
N GLY A 47 2.15 19.70 -48.17
CA GLY A 47 1.07 20.19 -47.34
C GLY A 47 0.82 19.25 -46.19
N PRO A 48 0.63 19.74 -44.96
CA PRO A 48 0.43 18.90 -43.80
C PRO A 48 -0.99 18.34 -43.85
N ILE A 49 -1.12 17.03 -44.10
CA ILE A 49 -2.35 16.30 -43.84
C ILE A 49 -1.95 15.07 -43.07
N ALA A 50 -1.93 15.18 -41.76
CA ALA A 50 -1.93 14.02 -40.90
C ALA A 50 -3.38 13.61 -40.64
N PHE A 51 -3.72 12.39 -40.95
CA PHE A 51 -4.99 11.81 -40.61
C PHE A 51 -4.76 10.76 -39.52
N ALA A 52 -5.36 10.97 -38.34
CA ALA A 52 -5.62 9.87 -37.45
C ALA A 52 -6.57 8.90 -38.20
N THR A 53 -6.10 7.74 -38.60
CA THR A 53 -6.96 6.75 -39.24
C THR A 53 -7.57 5.82 -38.21
N PRO A 54 -8.91 5.73 -38.06
CA PRO A 54 -9.52 4.77 -37.17
C PRO A 54 -9.25 3.35 -37.66
N LEU A 55 -8.63 2.53 -36.83
CA LEU A 55 -8.47 1.09 -37.06
C LEU A 55 -9.59 0.34 -36.34
N SER A 56 -10.39 -0.43 -37.07
CA SER A 56 -11.50 -1.22 -36.51
C SER A 56 -11.31 -2.70 -36.71
N GLY A 57 -11.49 -3.51 -35.67
CA GLY A 57 -11.50 -4.97 -35.72
C GLY A 57 -10.50 -5.65 -34.76
N THR A 58 -10.66 -6.97 -34.57
CA THR A 58 -9.70 -7.81 -33.83
C THR A 58 -8.49 -8.09 -34.69
N GLN A 59 -7.50 -7.22 -34.65
CA GLN A 59 -6.25 -7.38 -35.39
C GLN A 59 -5.06 -7.30 -34.46
N GLU A 60 -4.11 -8.20 -34.60
CA GLU A 60 -2.81 -8.10 -33.97
C GLU A 60 -1.90 -7.35 -34.94
N LEU A 61 -1.47 -6.14 -34.55
CA LEU A 61 -0.54 -5.35 -35.32
C LEU A 61 0.87 -5.68 -34.85
N HIS A 62 1.67 -6.27 -35.75
CA HIS A 62 3.07 -6.56 -35.52
C HIS A 62 3.90 -5.57 -36.29
N PHE A 63 4.77 -4.91 -35.59
CA PHE A 63 5.68 -3.93 -36.16
C PHE A 63 7.11 -4.49 -36.12
N SER A 64 7.84 -4.47 -37.24
CA SER A 64 9.23 -4.92 -37.38
C SER A 64 10.08 -3.87 -38.08
N GLU A 65 11.39 -3.85 -37.81
CA GLU A 65 12.37 -2.85 -38.26
C GLU A 65 12.30 -2.48 -39.76
N ASP A 66 11.96 -3.40 -40.62
CA ASP A 66 12.12 -3.21 -42.07
C ASP A 66 11.06 -2.30 -42.73
N ASN A 67 10.02 -1.88 -42.04
CA ASN A 67 8.88 -1.17 -42.65
C ASN A 67 8.54 0.19 -42.05
N TYR A 68 9.34 0.71 -41.13
CA TYR A 68 8.84 1.66 -40.13
C TYR A 68 9.31 3.09 -40.16
N GLU A 69 10.49 3.39 -40.68
CA GLU A 69 11.05 4.74 -40.65
C GLU A 69 10.17 5.82 -41.34
N LYS A 70 9.07 5.48 -41.95
CA LYS A 70 8.24 6.43 -42.71
C LYS A 70 6.76 6.56 -42.33
N LEU A 71 6.25 5.74 -41.43
CA LEU A 71 4.79 5.68 -41.21
C LEU A 71 4.30 6.17 -39.84
N LEU A 72 5.18 6.43 -38.88
CA LEU A 72 4.78 6.57 -37.48
C LEU A 72 5.33 7.81 -36.76
N THR A 73 5.94 8.74 -37.44
CA THR A 73 6.19 10.04 -36.84
C THR A 73 5.00 10.96 -37.11
N PRO A 74 4.19 11.28 -36.10
CA PRO A 74 3.20 12.34 -36.23
C PRO A 74 3.92 13.63 -36.60
N VAL A 75 3.23 14.49 -37.29
CA VAL A 75 3.78 15.80 -37.64
C VAL A 75 3.72 16.67 -36.41
N ASP A 76 4.87 17.20 -35.97
CA ASP A 76 4.88 18.24 -34.95
C ASP A 76 3.94 19.38 -35.37
N GLY A 77 3.26 19.98 -34.42
CA GLY A 77 2.41 21.14 -34.67
C GLY A 77 3.20 22.23 -35.41
N LEU A 78 2.59 22.81 -36.41
CA LEU A 78 3.19 23.94 -37.13
C LEU A 78 3.05 25.20 -36.30
N SER A 79 4.05 26.06 -36.39
CA SER A 79 4.01 27.42 -35.80
C SER A 79 3.54 28.42 -36.86
N PRO A 80 2.22 28.63 -37.04
CA PRO A 80 1.74 29.71 -37.89
C PRO A 80 1.97 31.06 -37.19
N LEU A 81 1.89 32.14 -37.95
CA LEU A 81 1.91 33.50 -37.42
C LEU A 81 0.71 33.69 -36.48
N GLY A 82 0.92 33.68 -35.18
CA GLY A 82 -0.11 33.76 -34.16
C GLY A 82 -0.11 32.56 -33.21
N ALA A 83 -1.28 32.08 -32.79
CA ALA A 83 -1.43 30.95 -31.87
C ALA A 83 -0.76 29.65 -32.40
N GLY A 84 -0.06 28.91 -31.55
CA GLY A 84 0.47 27.62 -31.90
C GLY A 84 -0.63 26.62 -32.22
N GLU A 85 -0.41 25.74 -33.17
CA GLU A 85 -1.32 24.63 -33.43
C GLU A 85 -1.06 23.51 -32.46
N ASP A 86 -2.11 22.79 -32.05
CA ASP A 86 -1.97 21.61 -31.23
C ASP A 86 -1.23 20.49 -31.96
N GLY A 87 -0.46 19.70 -31.25
CA GLY A 87 0.16 18.48 -31.75
C GLY A 87 -0.92 17.46 -32.15
N MET A 88 -0.62 16.65 -33.17
CA MET A 88 -1.55 15.63 -33.62
C MET A 88 -1.41 14.34 -32.85
N ASP A 89 -2.54 13.67 -32.58
CA ASP A 89 -2.56 12.32 -32.02
C ASP A 89 -1.88 11.35 -32.98
N ALA A 90 -1.10 10.42 -32.44
CA ALA A 90 -0.45 9.42 -33.27
C ALA A 90 -1.43 8.34 -33.76
N TRP A 91 -2.26 7.83 -32.85
CA TRP A 91 -3.11 6.68 -33.15
C TRP A 91 -4.47 6.79 -32.45
N TYR A 92 -5.54 6.73 -33.23
CA TYR A 92 -6.90 6.57 -32.74
C TYR A 92 -7.44 5.19 -33.14
N ILE A 93 -7.69 4.31 -32.15
CA ILE A 93 -8.07 2.91 -32.40
C ILE A 93 -9.49 2.69 -31.91
N THR A 94 -10.41 2.36 -32.83
CA THR A 94 -11.79 2.01 -32.49
C THR A 94 -12.02 0.50 -32.58
N SER A 95 -12.62 -0.10 -31.56
CA SER A 95 -13.12 -1.48 -31.64
C SER A 95 -14.45 -1.49 -32.39
N SER A 96 -14.54 -2.22 -33.51
CA SER A 96 -15.77 -2.32 -34.31
C SER A 96 -16.75 -3.38 -33.81
N ASN A 97 -16.41 -4.13 -32.75
CA ASN A 97 -17.25 -5.25 -32.31
C ASN A 97 -17.68 -5.10 -30.84
N PRO A 98 -18.94 -4.70 -30.57
CA PRO A 98 -19.47 -4.58 -29.21
C PRO A 98 -19.70 -5.93 -28.51
N SER A 99 -19.44 -7.06 -29.16
CA SER A 99 -19.57 -8.38 -28.56
C SER A 99 -18.28 -8.84 -27.87
N HIS A 100 -17.81 -8.11 -26.89
CA HIS A 100 -16.93 -8.44 -25.74
C HIS A 100 -15.96 -9.65 -25.78
N ALA A 101 -15.67 -10.27 -26.90
CA ALA A 101 -14.89 -11.51 -26.91
C ALA A 101 -13.39 -11.34 -27.19
N SER A 102 -12.94 -10.22 -27.76
CA SER A 102 -11.52 -10.03 -28.07
C SER A 102 -11.12 -8.56 -28.11
N ARG A 103 -10.09 -8.21 -27.33
CA ARG A 103 -9.45 -6.88 -27.39
C ARG A 103 -8.61 -6.77 -28.65
N THR A 104 -8.55 -5.58 -29.26
CA THR A 104 -7.57 -5.28 -30.30
C THR A 104 -6.17 -5.34 -29.70
N LYS A 105 -5.26 -6.10 -30.33
CA LYS A 105 -3.90 -6.27 -29.84
C LYS A 105 -2.95 -5.35 -30.58
N LEU A 106 -2.18 -4.58 -29.82
CA LEU A 106 -1.10 -3.74 -30.28
C LEU A 106 0.21 -4.21 -29.66
N ARG A 107 1.18 -4.58 -30.50
CA ARG A 107 2.54 -4.95 -30.04
C ARG A 107 3.57 -3.97 -30.60
N ILE A 108 4.35 -3.39 -29.73
CA ILE A 108 5.41 -2.45 -30.02
C ILE A 108 6.73 -3.12 -29.67
N ASN A 109 7.61 -3.31 -30.66
CA ASN A 109 8.91 -3.95 -30.47
C ASN A 109 9.95 -2.97 -29.89
N SER A 110 11.11 -3.49 -29.46
CA SER A 110 12.13 -2.76 -28.69
C SER A 110 12.76 -1.56 -29.39
N ASP A 111 12.70 -1.52 -30.70
CA ASP A 111 13.29 -0.48 -31.55
C ASP A 111 12.26 0.49 -32.13
N ILE A 112 11.01 0.33 -31.73
CA ILE A 112 9.90 1.16 -32.19
C ILE A 112 9.60 2.25 -31.14
N MET A 113 9.45 3.46 -31.63
CA MET A 113 8.93 4.61 -30.88
C MET A 113 7.61 5.06 -31.51
N ILE A 114 6.57 5.14 -30.70
CA ILE A 114 5.32 5.81 -31.04
C ILE A 114 5.34 7.14 -30.28
N SER A 115 5.31 8.25 -30.99
CA SER A 115 5.29 9.58 -30.40
C SER A 115 4.20 10.40 -31.06
N ALA A 116 3.41 11.10 -30.27
CA ALA A 116 2.49 12.09 -30.78
C ALA A 116 3.20 13.36 -31.25
N GLY A 117 2.50 14.21 -31.98
CA GLY A 117 3.00 15.50 -32.41
C GLY A 117 3.19 16.47 -31.25
N HIS A 118 4.22 17.28 -31.30
CA HIS A 118 4.42 18.37 -30.36
C HIS A 118 3.54 19.57 -30.73
N GLY A 119 3.09 20.30 -29.73
CA GLY A 119 2.40 21.57 -29.94
C GLY A 119 3.34 22.62 -30.59
N GLY A 120 2.81 23.40 -31.47
CA GLY A 120 3.55 24.51 -32.14
C GLY A 120 3.87 25.62 -31.15
N ALA A 121 5.05 26.22 -31.27
CA ALA A 121 5.38 27.41 -30.51
C ALA A 121 4.54 28.60 -31.00
N GLY A 122 4.04 29.44 -30.09
CA GLY A 122 3.39 30.69 -30.42
C GLY A 122 4.36 31.75 -30.98
N ASP A 123 3.86 32.74 -31.71
CA ASP A 123 4.70 33.84 -32.23
C ASP A 123 4.88 34.94 -31.18
N ASN A 124 6.09 35.15 -30.73
CA ASN A 124 6.43 36.12 -29.69
C ASN A 124 6.39 37.58 -30.17
N ASN A 125 6.01 37.87 -31.44
CA ASN A 125 6.11 39.21 -31.98
C ASN A 125 4.88 40.11 -31.75
N ASP A 126 3.70 39.55 -31.51
CA ASP A 126 2.45 40.29 -31.44
C ASP A 126 1.77 40.37 -30.05
N GLY A 127 2.38 39.81 -28.98
CA GLY A 127 1.89 39.89 -27.59
C GLY A 127 0.58 39.13 -27.33
N ASN A 128 0.19 38.22 -28.22
CA ASN A 128 -1.04 37.44 -28.13
C ASN A 128 -0.81 36.01 -28.70
N SER A 129 0.24 35.36 -28.28
CA SER A 129 0.63 34.06 -28.82
C SER A 129 0.46 32.93 -27.81
N CYS A 130 -0.32 31.93 -28.16
CA CYS A 130 -0.49 30.71 -27.39
C CYS A 130 0.39 29.59 -27.97
N GLY A 131 1.07 28.85 -27.11
CA GLY A 131 1.64 27.57 -27.49
C GLY A 131 0.54 26.52 -27.68
N GLY A 132 0.68 25.63 -28.67
CA GLY A 132 -0.24 24.54 -28.88
C GLY A 132 -0.01 23.39 -27.88
N ASN A 133 -1.03 22.62 -27.57
CA ASN A 133 -0.89 21.40 -26.74
C ASN A 133 -0.20 20.27 -27.51
N GLY A 134 0.45 19.37 -26.79
CA GLY A 134 0.93 18.10 -27.34
C GLY A 134 -0.24 17.16 -27.66
N GLY A 135 -0.11 16.32 -28.70
CA GLY A 135 -1.09 15.29 -29.03
C GLY A 135 -0.93 14.02 -28.20
N ASP A 136 -1.95 13.17 -28.19
CA ASP A 136 -1.94 11.87 -27.54
C ASP A 136 -1.33 10.79 -28.44
N SER A 137 -0.57 9.83 -27.86
CA SER A 137 0.06 8.81 -28.71
C SER A 137 -0.86 7.67 -29.07
N ILE A 138 -1.60 7.13 -28.13
CA ILE A 138 -2.55 6.04 -28.39
C ILE A 138 -3.85 6.36 -27.69
N THR A 139 -4.91 6.57 -28.48
CA THR A 139 -6.26 6.76 -27.95
C THR A 139 -7.18 5.65 -28.42
N GLY A 140 -7.86 4.96 -27.50
CA GLY A 140 -8.84 3.93 -27.85
C GLY A 140 -9.24 3.05 -26.68
N SER A 141 -10.32 2.31 -26.84
CA SER A 141 -10.86 1.41 -25.82
C SER A 141 -10.79 -0.06 -26.25
N ASP A 142 -10.87 -0.97 -25.27
CA ASP A 142 -10.82 -2.42 -25.51
C ASP A 142 -9.50 -2.86 -26.18
N LEU A 143 -8.36 -2.26 -25.77
CA LEU A 143 -7.05 -2.58 -26.32
C LEU A 143 -6.24 -3.50 -25.42
N SER A 144 -5.37 -4.31 -26.04
CA SER A 144 -4.30 -5.05 -25.38
C SER A 144 -2.97 -4.58 -25.92
N ILE A 145 -2.23 -3.79 -25.14
CA ILE A 145 -0.97 -3.18 -25.53
C ILE A 145 0.19 -3.96 -24.91
N ILE A 146 1.10 -4.46 -25.75
CA ILE A 146 2.35 -5.08 -25.32
C ILE A 146 3.49 -4.17 -25.81
N ASN A 147 4.02 -3.35 -24.90
CA ASN A 147 5.09 -2.42 -25.19
C ASN A 147 6.45 -3.01 -24.80
N GLN A 148 7.34 -3.08 -25.77
CA GLN A 148 8.77 -3.38 -25.62
C GLN A 148 9.64 -2.25 -26.20
N GLY A 149 9.02 -1.13 -26.63
CA GLY A 149 9.65 0.06 -27.16
C GLY A 149 9.22 1.30 -26.38
N MET A 150 8.99 2.41 -27.05
CA MET A 150 8.66 3.68 -26.43
C MET A 150 7.28 4.17 -26.91
N ILE A 151 6.46 4.65 -25.98
CA ILE A 151 5.20 5.35 -26.24
C ILE A 151 5.30 6.70 -25.54
N LEU A 152 5.26 7.80 -26.30
CA LEU A 152 5.53 9.14 -25.80
C LEU A 152 4.40 10.10 -26.20
N GLY A 153 3.75 10.75 -25.24
CA GLY A 153 2.87 11.88 -25.49
C GLY A 153 3.62 13.05 -26.11
N GLY A 154 2.95 13.87 -26.90
CA GLY A 154 3.53 15.07 -27.50
C GLY A 154 3.81 16.13 -26.44
N SER A 155 4.89 16.89 -26.56
CA SER A 155 5.15 18.02 -25.66
C SER A 155 4.33 19.25 -26.07
N GLY A 156 3.94 20.05 -25.10
CA GLY A 156 3.32 21.35 -25.35
C GLY A 156 4.31 22.37 -25.95
N GLY A 157 3.79 23.30 -26.71
CA GLY A 157 4.54 24.41 -27.30
C GLY A 157 4.68 25.59 -26.35
N SER A 158 5.77 26.35 -26.47
CA SER A 158 5.93 27.62 -25.73
C SER A 158 5.12 28.76 -26.35
N GLY A 159 4.55 29.63 -25.54
CA GLY A 159 3.81 30.79 -25.97
C GLY A 159 4.10 32.02 -25.09
N ALA A 160 3.58 33.18 -25.46
CA ALA A 160 3.70 34.40 -24.65
C ALA A 160 2.49 34.60 -23.74
N ASP A 161 1.29 34.22 -24.15
CA ASP A 161 0.07 34.37 -23.34
C ASP A 161 -0.35 33.10 -22.63
N HIS A 162 -0.21 31.96 -23.29
CA HIS A 162 -0.46 30.63 -22.74
C HIS A 162 0.56 29.62 -23.29
N ASN A 163 0.99 28.73 -22.47
CA ASN A 163 1.88 27.64 -22.86
C ASN A 163 1.08 26.34 -23.00
N GLY A 164 1.39 25.56 -24.02
CA GLY A 164 0.69 24.32 -24.29
C GLY A 164 0.97 23.25 -23.24
N ASP A 165 -0.03 22.45 -22.92
CA ASP A 165 0.10 21.28 -22.07
C ASP A 165 0.70 20.09 -22.86
N GLY A 166 1.37 19.18 -22.18
CA GLY A 166 1.81 17.90 -22.74
C GLY A 166 0.63 16.97 -23.00
N GLY A 167 0.69 16.19 -24.09
CA GLY A 167 -0.30 15.17 -24.40
C GLY A 167 -0.10 13.86 -23.63
N GLU A 168 -1.12 13.01 -23.58
CA GLU A 168 -1.08 11.71 -22.90
C GLU A 168 -0.38 10.66 -23.78
N ALA A 169 0.25 9.66 -23.14
CA ALA A 169 0.84 8.58 -23.94
C ALA A 169 -0.20 7.53 -24.32
N VAL A 170 -1.09 7.15 -23.43
CA VAL A 170 -2.14 6.14 -23.69
C VAL A 170 -3.43 6.56 -23.00
N THR A 171 -4.51 6.72 -23.77
CA THR A 171 -5.83 7.11 -23.26
C THR A 171 -6.91 6.13 -23.67
N GLY A 172 -7.71 5.65 -22.73
CA GLY A 172 -8.89 4.84 -23.04
C GLY A 172 -9.31 3.86 -21.97
N ASP A 173 -10.49 3.28 -22.15
CA ASP A 173 -11.09 2.37 -21.21
C ASP A 173 -10.88 0.90 -21.58
N ASN A 174 -10.95 0.02 -20.58
CA ASN A 174 -10.77 -1.43 -20.74
C ASN A 174 -9.42 -1.80 -21.39
N LEU A 175 -8.36 -1.07 -21.09
CA LEU A 175 -7.02 -1.36 -21.61
C LEU A 175 -6.37 -2.47 -20.80
N PHE A 176 -5.63 -3.35 -21.48
CA PHE A 176 -4.69 -4.28 -20.85
C PHE A 176 -3.28 -3.95 -21.32
N ILE A 177 -2.42 -3.51 -20.42
CA ILE A 177 -1.09 -3.02 -20.74
C ILE A 177 -0.02 -3.92 -20.14
N ILE A 178 0.90 -4.41 -20.97
CA ILE A 178 2.16 -5.03 -20.53
C ILE A 178 3.28 -4.10 -21.00
N ASN A 179 3.88 -3.38 -20.07
CA ASN A 179 5.00 -2.49 -20.36
C ASN A 179 6.34 -3.15 -20.01
N GLY A 180 7.24 -3.25 -21.00
CA GLY A 180 8.60 -3.74 -20.83
C GLY A 180 9.65 -2.63 -20.88
N GLU A 181 9.34 -1.47 -21.46
CA GLU A 181 10.27 -0.36 -21.66
C GLU A 181 9.65 0.97 -21.19
N ILE A 182 9.33 1.93 -22.06
CA ILE A 182 8.93 3.28 -21.67
C ILE A 182 7.52 3.60 -22.16
N ILE A 183 6.70 4.14 -21.25
CA ILE A 183 5.47 4.88 -21.57
C ILE A 183 5.58 6.20 -20.80
N SER A 184 5.54 7.35 -21.50
CA SER A 184 5.71 8.66 -20.87
C SER A 184 4.72 9.68 -21.43
N GLY A 185 4.06 10.42 -20.54
CA GLY A 185 3.33 11.63 -20.93
C GLY A 185 4.25 12.70 -21.51
N GLY A 186 3.71 13.60 -22.30
CA GLY A 186 4.42 14.73 -22.90
C GLY A 186 4.75 15.80 -21.86
N HIS A 187 5.82 16.57 -22.09
CA HIS A 187 6.17 17.68 -21.21
C HIS A 187 5.33 18.92 -21.55
N GLY A 188 5.03 19.75 -20.57
CA GLY A 188 4.46 21.07 -20.78
C GLY A 188 5.43 22.03 -21.46
N GLY A 189 4.90 23.03 -22.14
CA GLY A 189 5.69 24.09 -22.80
C GLY A 189 6.26 25.09 -21.80
N ASP A 190 7.50 25.53 -22.02
CA ASP A 190 8.14 26.55 -21.19
C ASP A 190 7.54 27.93 -21.44
N SER A 191 7.42 28.77 -20.39
CA SER A 191 7.01 30.17 -20.45
C SER A 191 8.22 31.09 -20.36
N TYR A 192 8.20 32.13 -21.18
CA TYR A 192 9.17 33.23 -21.14
C TYR A 192 8.49 34.60 -20.83
N SER A 193 7.28 34.58 -20.31
CA SER A 193 6.43 35.72 -20.00
C SER A 193 5.79 35.58 -18.62
N ASP A 194 4.83 36.41 -18.29
CA ASP A 194 4.07 36.39 -17.04
C ASP A 194 2.99 35.29 -16.98
N SER A 195 2.81 34.52 -18.06
CA SER A 195 1.90 33.38 -18.08
C SER A 195 2.57 32.13 -17.48
N ASP A 196 1.79 31.23 -16.89
CA ASP A 196 2.30 30.02 -16.29
C ASP A 196 2.90 29.06 -17.33
N GLY A 197 3.84 28.19 -16.90
CA GLY A 197 4.30 27.07 -17.70
C GLY A 197 3.17 26.09 -18.02
N GLY A 198 3.22 25.38 -19.16
CA GLY A 198 2.27 24.34 -19.51
C GLY A 198 2.38 23.13 -18.59
N ASN A 199 1.29 22.40 -18.35
CA ASN A 199 1.32 21.20 -17.53
C ASN A 199 1.88 20.00 -18.30
N GLY A 200 2.50 19.03 -17.62
CA GLY A 200 2.85 17.74 -18.18
C GLY A 200 1.62 16.87 -18.40
N GLY A 201 1.62 16.04 -19.47
CA GLY A 201 0.57 15.06 -19.73
C GLY A 201 0.71 13.78 -18.89
N ASP A 202 -0.39 13.09 -18.68
CA ASP A 202 -0.38 11.78 -18.00
C ASP A 202 0.20 10.69 -18.92
N ALA A 203 0.80 9.65 -18.34
CA ALA A 203 1.27 8.56 -19.19
C ALA A 203 0.14 7.60 -19.57
N VAL A 204 -0.75 7.24 -18.64
CA VAL A 204 -1.89 6.34 -18.91
C VAL A 204 -3.13 6.84 -18.22
N THR A 205 -4.21 7.06 -18.98
CA THR A 205 -5.49 7.52 -18.44
C THR A 205 -6.65 6.64 -18.87
N GLY A 206 -7.56 6.27 -17.93
CA GLY A 206 -8.79 5.56 -18.26
C GLY A 206 -9.40 4.72 -17.14
N VAL A 207 -10.41 3.94 -17.49
CA VAL A 207 -11.17 3.10 -16.56
C VAL A 207 -10.94 1.62 -16.87
N ASN A 208 -10.86 0.78 -15.82
CA ASN A 208 -10.66 -0.67 -15.92
C ASN A 208 -9.35 -1.03 -16.63
N LEU A 209 -8.23 -0.63 -15.99
CA LEU A 209 -6.88 -0.76 -16.52
C LEU A 209 -6.08 -1.85 -15.79
N PRO A 210 -6.04 -3.10 -16.25
CA PRO A 210 -5.03 -4.07 -15.84
C PRO A 210 -3.66 -3.73 -16.47
N ILE A 211 -2.65 -3.48 -15.61
CA ILE A 211 -1.30 -3.07 -16.04
C ILE A 211 -0.26 -3.99 -15.41
N ILE A 212 0.64 -4.53 -16.22
CA ILE A 212 1.86 -5.23 -15.78
C ILE A 212 3.05 -4.39 -16.23
N ASN A 213 3.71 -3.71 -15.30
CA ASN A 213 4.87 -2.88 -15.57
C ASN A 213 6.17 -3.59 -15.20
N LYS A 214 7.10 -3.67 -16.16
CA LYS A 214 8.48 -4.13 -15.96
C LYS A 214 9.50 -3.07 -16.38
N GLY A 215 9.06 -2.04 -17.11
CA GLY A 215 9.82 -0.89 -17.56
C GLY A 215 9.51 0.35 -16.73
N THR A 216 9.41 1.48 -17.38
CA THR A 216 9.06 2.78 -16.78
C THR A 216 7.74 3.28 -17.35
N ILE A 217 6.84 3.73 -16.47
CA ILE A 217 5.65 4.50 -16.84
C ILE A 217 5.76 5.82 -16.06
N SER A 218 5.82 6.96 -16.76
CA SER A 218 6.03 8.26 -16.12
C SER A 218 5.14 9.36 -16.70
N GLY A 219 4.60 10.20 -15.85
CA GLY A 219 4.00 11.47 -16.27
C GLY A 219 5.02 12.40 -16.92
N GLY A 220 4.55 13.33 -17.72
CA GLY A 220 5.37 14.40 -18.29
C GLY A 220 5.71 15.46 -17.25
N ASN A 221 6.84 16.13 -17.38
CA ASN A 221 7.16 17.25 -16.50
C ASN A 221 6.38 18.51 -16.92
N GLY A 222 6.05 19.37 -15.97
CA GLY A 222 5.56 20.70 -16.24
C GLY A 222 6.62 21.58 -16.90
N GLY A 223 6.20 22.57 -17.66
CA GLY A 223 7.07 23.57 -18.29
C GLY A 223 7.59 24.58 -17.28
N ASN A 224 8.82 25.05 -17.46
CA ASN A 224 9.40 26.08 -16.60
C ASN A 224 8.83 27.46 -16.92
N ASN A 225 8.83 28.35 -15.93
CA ASN A 225 8.55 29.76 -16.13
C ASN A 225 9.82 30.60 -15.93
N TYR A 226 10.19 31.37 -16.96
CA TYR A 226 11.33 32.30 -16.92
C TYR A 226 10.89 33.77 -16.76
N GLY A 227 9.57 34.05 -16.67
CA GLY A 227 8.95 35.32 -16.38
C GLY A 227 8.47 35.42 -14.93
N GLU A 228 7.30 36.03 -14.69
CA GLU A 228 6.72 36.26 -13.37
C GLU A 228 5.60 35.25 -12.99
N GLY A 229 5.16 34.38 -13.92
CA GLY A 229 4.15 33.35 -13.69
C GLY A 229 4.67 32.12 -13.00
N ASP A 230 3.78 31.17 -12.71
CA ASP A 230 4.09 29.90 -12.04
C ASP A 230 4.68 28.87 -13.02
N GLY A 231 5.43 27.91 -12.50
CA GLY A 231 5.80 26.72 -13.24
C GLY A 231 4.58 25.81 -13.50
N GLY A 232 4.56 25.07 -14.63
CA GLY A 232 3.51 24.11 -14.93
C GLY A 232 3.56 22.89 -14.01
N ASN A 233 2.43 22.23 -13.77
CA ASN A 233 2.38 21.02 -12.97
C ASN A 233 2.90 19.80 -13.74
N GLY A 234 3.49 18.81 -13.05
CA GLY A 234 3.80 17.51 -13.61
C GLY A 234 2.54 16.67 -13.82
N GLY A 235 2.52 15.81 -14.86
CA GLY A 235 1.46 14.83 -15.10
C GLY A 235 1.60 13.58 -14.23
N ASP A 236 0.52 12.83 -14.07
CA ASP A 236 0.51 11.56 -13.33
C ASP A 236 1.06 10.41 -14.21
N ALA A 237 1.65 9.36 -13.60
CA ALA A 237 2.00 8.19 -14.40
C ALA A 237 0.76 7.36 -14.75
N ILE A 238 -0.19 7.23 -13.85
CA ILE A 238 -1.48 6.60 -14.12
C ILE A 238 -2.59 7.38 -13.45
N THR A 239 -3.63 7.69 -14.21
CA THR A 239 -4.86 8.28 -13.70
C THR A 239 -6.08 7.45 -14.11
N GLY A 240 -6.92 7.04 -13.13
CA GLY A 240 -8.14 6.32 -13.51
C GLY A 240 -8.87 5.62 -12.37
N SER A 241 -9.80 4.76 -12.73
CA SER A 241 -10.56 3.98 -11.76
C SER A 241 -10.58 2.49 -12.12
N SER A 242 -10.79 1.64 -11.10
CA SER A 242 -10.76 0.18 -11.26
C SER A 242 -9.42 -0.31 -11.84
N LEU A 243 -8.33 0.20 -11.28
CA LEU A 243 -6.97 -0.13 -11.69
C LEU A 243 -6.51 -1.44 -11.04
N SER A 244 -5.85 -2.30 -11.82
CA SER A 244 -5.19 -3.51 -11.34
C SER A 244 -3.75 -3.53 -11.80
N VAL A 245 -2.83 -3.20 -10.90
CA VAL A 245 -1.42 -2.94 -11.21
C VAL A 245 -0.52 -4.01 -10.61
N ILE A 246 0.35 -4.60 -11.44
CA ILE A 246 1.50 -5.40 -11.00
C ILE A 246 2.76 -4.65 -11.44
N ASN A 247 3.47 -4.06 -10.48
CA ASN A 247 4.70 -3.32 -10.74
C ASN A 247 5.95 -4.14 -10.40
N LYS A 248 6.85 -4.26 -11.37
CA LYS A 248 8.22 -4.79 -11.22
C LYS A 248 9.26 -3.82 -11.76
N GLY A 249 8.83 -2.69 -12.29
CA GLY A 249 9.61 -1.59 -12.82
C GLY A 249 9.41 -0.32 -12.03
N THR A 250 9.21 0.80 -12.71
CA THR A 250 9.03 2.12 -12.09
C THR A 250 7.73 2.76 -12.57
N PHE A 251 6.95 3.30 -11.64
CA PHE A 251 5.98 4.36 -11.89
C PHE A 251 6.52 5.65 -11.31
N ALA A 252 6.45 6.75 -12.06
CA ALA A 252 6.91 8.04 -11.59
C ALA A 252 5.95 9.15 -12.03
N GLY A 253 5.50 9.97 -11.10
CA GLY A 253 4.86 11.24 -11.45
C GLY A 253 5.87 12.18 -12.12
N GLY A 254 5.40 13.06 -13.00
CA GLY A 254 6.20 14.10 -13.60
C GLY A 254 6.61 15.16 -12.57
N ASN A 255 7.73 15.81 -12.76
CA ASN A 255 8.12 16.92 -11.89
C ASN A 255 7.35 18.19 -12.30
N GLY A 256 7.03 19.05 -11.34
CA GLY A 256 6.60 20.40 -11.62
C GLY A 256 7.70 21.22 -12.30
N GLY A 257 7.32 22.22 -13.09
CA GLY A 257 8.25 23.16 -13.71
C GLY A 257 8.76 24.18 -12.69
N ALA A 258 9.99 24.64 -12.85
CA ALA A 258 10.57 25.66 -11.98
C ALA A 258 10.10 27.06 -12.37
N ALA A 259 9.83 27.93 -11.39
CA ALA A 259 9.60 29.37 -11.57
C ALA A 259 10.88 30.13 -11.23
N TYR A 260 11.41 30.88 -12.21
CA TYR A 260 12.64 31.64 -12.03
C TYR A 260 12.41 33.13 -11.69
N GLY A 261 11.13 33.57 -11.68
CA GLY A 261 10.71 34.92 -11.32
C GLY A 261 10.09 35.02 -9.93
N TYR A 262 8.91 35.63 -9.84
CA TYR A 262 8.16 35.79 -8.58
C TYR A 262 7.06 34.72 -8.40
N GLY A 263 6.82 33.86 -9.42
CA GLY A 263 5.86 32.77 -9.35
C GLY A 263 6.32 31.61 -8.47
N TYR A 264 5.44 30.62 -8.31
CA TYR A 264 5.71 29.40 -7.57
C TYR A 264 6.08 28.26 -8.53
N ASP A 265 6.95 27.37 -8.09
CA ASP A 265 7.21 26.14 -8.84
C ASP A 265 5.92 25.33 -8.98
N GLY A 266 5.74 24.67 -10.11
CA GLY A 266 4.60 23.80 -10.37
C GLY A 266 4.56 22.59 -9.43
N TYR A 267 3.40 21.99 -9.25
CA TYR A 267 3.21 20.80 -8.43
C TYR A 267 3.80 19.56 -9.12
N GLY A 268 4.40 18.64 -8.36
CA GLY A 268 4.74 17.32 -8.86
C GLY A 268 3.48 16.50 -9.14
N GLY A 269 3.47 15.69 -10.21
CA GLY A 269 2.42 14.73 -10.50
C GLY A 269 2.47 13.51 -9.59
N ASN A 270 1.35 12.82 -9.42
CA ASN A 270 1.32 11.57 -8.67
C ASN A 270 1.82 10.39 -9.52
N ALA A 271 2.30 9.32 -8.89
CA ALA A 271 2.60 8.13 -9.68
C ALA A 271 1.34 7.31 -10.00
N ILE A 272 0.41 7.17 -9.07
CA ILE A 272 -0.86 6.48 -9.31
C ILE A 272 -1.98 7.26 -8.64
N THR A 273 -2.97 7.67 -9.42
CA THR A 273 -4.17 8.36 -8.94
C THR A 273 -5.43 7.60 -9.32
N GLY A 274 -6.30 7.31 -8.34
CA GLY A 274 -7.62 6.79 -8.68
C GLY A 274 -8.36 6.03 -7.60
N ASP A 275 -9.53 5.51 -7.97
CA ASP A 275 -10.43 4.76 -7.09
C ASP A 275 -10.48 3.28 -7.43
N ASN A 276 -10.78 2.45 -6.43
CA ASN A 276 -10.84 0.99 -6.57
C ASN A 276 -9.53 0.40 -7.12
N LEU A 277 -8.41 0.74 -6.44
CA LEU A 277 -7.08 0.33 -6.84
C LEU A 277 -6.69 -1.03 -6.25
N SER A 278 -6.10 -1.88 -7.08
CA SER A 278 -5.39 -3.09 -6.63
C SER A 278 -3.95 -3.04 -7.12
N VAL A 279 -3.00 -2.82 -6.21
CA VAL A 279 -1.59 -2.63 -6.52
C VAL A 279 -0.75 -3.72 -5.87
N ILE A 280 0.03 -4.44 -6.67
CA ILE A 280 1.11 -5.34 -6.21
C ILE A 280 2.42 -4.70 -6.63
N ASN A 281 3.16 -4.14 -5.68
CA ASN A 281 4.43 -3.46 -5.94
C ASN A 281 5.63 -4.29 -5.51
N ASN A 282 6.46 -4.67 -6.48
CA ASN A 282 7.78 -5.28 -6.30
C ASN A 282 8.89 -4.42 -6.94
N GLY A 283 8.56 -3.21 -7.38
CA GLY A 283 9.45 -2.22 -8.00
C GLY A 283 9.42 -0.90 -7.25
N ALA A 284 9.39 0.22 -7.96
CA ALA A 284 9.33 1.56 -7.40
C ALA A 284 8.07 2.29 -7.86
N ILE A 285 7.44 3.02 -6.92
CA ILE A 285 6.34 3.95 -7.17
C ILE A 285 6.76 5.28 -6.55
N LEU A 286 6.94 6.32 -7.38
CA LEU A 286 7.60 7.56 -7.03
C LEU A 286 6.70 8.76 -7.37
N GLY A 287 6.35 9.59 -6.42
CA GLY A 287 5.72 10.88 -6.67
C GLY A 287 6.69 11.85 -7.35
N GLY A 288 6.17 12.78 -8.13
CA GLY A 288 6.95 13.84 -8.78
C GLY A 288 7.37 14.94 -7.79
N ASN A 289 8.51 15.57 -8.02
CA ASN A 289 8.98 16.72 -7.24
C ASN A 289 8.38 18.02 -7.78
N GLY A 290 8.29 19.06 -6.97
CA GLY A 290 7.79 20.37 -7.40
C GLY A 290 7.70 21.37 -6.26
N GLY A 291 7.07 22.54 -6.50
CA GLY A 291 6.75 23.50 -5.45
C GLY A 291 5.80 22.95 -4.39
N HIS A 292 4.98 21.98 -4.78
CA HIS A 292 4.38 20.98 -3.91
C HIS A 292 4.66 19.60 -4.48
N TRP A 293 4.81 18.63 -3.59
CA TRP A 293 5.10 17.24 -3.96
C TRP A 293 3.92 16.53 -4.62
N GLY A 294 4.20 15.56 -5.51
CA GLY A 294 3.24 14.55 -5.92
C GLY A 294 3.19 13.39 -4.94
N ASP A 295 2.00 12.84 -4.73
CA ASP A 295 1.82 11.62 -3.96
C ASP A 295 2.35 10.41 -4.77
N ALA A 296 2.92 9.40 -4.09
CA ALA A 296 3.23 8.18 -4.83
C ALA A 296 1.95 7.40 -5.18
N ILE A 297 1.00 7.31 -4.25
CA ILE A 297 -0.32 6.72 -4.49
C ILE A 297 -1.39 7.59 -3.85
N ASN A 298 -2.36 8.04 -4.66
CA ASN A 298 -3.50 8.84 -4.21
C ASN A 298 -4.81 8.17 -4.61
N GLY A 299 -5.72 7.93 -3.66
CA GLY A 299 -7.01 7.35 -4.03
C GLY A 299 -7.85 6.78 -2.90
N SER A 300 -8.89 6.03 -3.29
CA SER A 300 -9.83 5.39 -2.38
C SER A 300 -10.09 3.92 -2.71
N ASN A 301 -10.62 3.17 -1.73
CA ASN A 301 -10.92 1.73 -1.88
C ASN A 301 -9.73 0.92 -2.41
N MET A 302 -8.56 1.12 -1.82
CA MET A 302 -7.30 0.58 -2.30
C MET A 302 -6.93 -0.72 -1.60
N THR A 303 -6.32 -1.64 -2.37
CA THR A 303 -5.58 -2.78 -1.83
C THR A 303 -4.16 -2.71 -2.37
N ILE A 304 -3.20 -2.42 -1.51
CA ILE A 304 -1.79 -2.27 -1.85
C ILE A 304 -1.00 -3.38 -1.18
N ALA A 305 -0.33 -4.22 -1.95
CA ALA A 305 0.66 -5.20 -1.46
C ALA A 305 2.05 -4.73 -1.88
N ASN A 306 2.89 -4.35 -0.92
CA ASN A 306 4.21 -3.78 -1.16
C ASN A 306 5.33 -4.72 -0.71
N SER A 307 6.29 -4.97 -1.62
CA SER A 307 7.59 -5.58 -1.36
C SER A 307 8.73 -4.72 -1.94
N GLY A 308 8.40 -3.57 -2.51
CA GLY A 308 9.31 -2.62 -3.14
C GLY A 308 9.29 -1.26 -2.45
N TYR A 309 9.46 -0.23 -3.24
CA TYR A 309 9.57 1.15 -2.80
C TYR A 309 8.29 1.92 -3.14
N ILE A 310 7.74 2.66 -2.18
CA ILE A 310 6.70 3.68 -2.38
C ILE A 310 7.24 4.96 -1.77
N ILE A 311 7.56 5.95 -2.60
CA ILE A 311 8.28 7.15 -2.20
C ILE A 311 7.53 8.38 -2.71
N SER A 312 7.21 9.31 -1.82
CA SER A 312 6.61 10.60 -2.17
C SER A 312 7.55 11.46 -2.99
N GLY A 313 6.99 12.41 -3.72
CA GLY A 313 7.74 13.56 -4.22
C GLY A 313 8.32 14.42 -3.09
N LYS A 314 9.17 15.36 -3.45
CA LYS A 314 9.79 16.32 -2.52
C LYS A 314 9.50 17.74 -2.98
N GLU A 315 9.37 18.64 -2.03
CA GLU A 315 9.36 20.05 -2.28
C GLU A 315 10.79 20.53 -2.60
N ASP A 316 10.96 21.26 -3.69
CA ASP A 316 12.26 21.79 -4.11
C ASP A 316 12.32 23.31 -3.86
N ASP A 317 12.10 23.70 -2.60
CA ASP A 317 12.22 25.12 -2.19
C ASP A 317 13.63 25.50 -1.71
N GLY A 318 14.57 24.55 -1.74
CA GLY A 318 15.95 24.73 -1.30
C GLY A 318 16.13 24.94 0.21
N THR A 319 15.07 24.99 1.01
CA THR A 319 15.12 25.32 2.45
C THR A 319 14.69 24.18 3.36
N GLN A 320 13.75 23.35 2.96
CA GLN A 320 13.30 22.17 3.71
C GLN A 320 12.96 21.01 2.76
N ASN A 321 13.60 19.86 2.96
CA ASN A 321 13.18 18.61 2.32
C ASN A 321 11.89 18.10 3.00
N VAL A 322 10.76 18.77 2.76
CA VAL A 322 9.48 18.26 3.20
C VAL A 322 9.06 17.17 2.22
N ALA A 323 8.95 15.95 2.70
CA ALA A 323 8.43 14.84 1.91
C ALA A 323 6.91 14.97 1.84
N GLY A 324 6.33 14.62 0.69
CA GLY A 324 4.89 14.52 0.50
C GLY A 324 4.32 13.21 1.02
N ASN A 325 3.09 12.90 0.61
CA ASN A 325 2.51 11.64 0.97
C ASN A 325 3.08 10.51 0.10
N ALA A 326 3.56 9.46 0.73
CA ALA A 326 3.80 8.21 0.02
C ALA A 326 2.46 7.55 -0.35
N ILE A 327 1.47 7.64 0.56
CA ILE A 327 0.11 7.12 0.32
C ILE A 327 -0.90 8.12 0.88
N HIS A 328 -1.76 8.64 0.01
CA HIS A 328 -2.86 9.52 0.36
C HIS A 328 -4.19 8.80 0.16
N ILE A 329 -4.86 8.49 1.26
CA ILE A 329 -6.16 7.81 1.25
C ILE A 329 -7.26 8.84 1.33
N THR A 330 -7.98 9.03 0.23
CA THR A 330 -9.04 10.04 0.10
C THR A 330 -10.40 9.56 0.59
N GLY A 331 -10.58 8.26 0.82
CA GLY A 331 -11.83 7.70 1.31
C GLY A 331 -11.90 6.17 1.29
N GLY A 332 -13.02 5.62 1.72
CA GLY A 332 -13.39 4.22 1.55
C GLY A 332 -12.65 3.21 2.43
N ASN A 333 -12.63 1.96 1.96
CA ASN A 333 -12.02 0.82 2.66
C ASN A 333 -10.67 0.47 2.02
N ASN A 334 -9.59 0.65 2.77
CA ASN A 334 -8.24 0.50 2.24
C ASN A 334 -7.46 -0.58 2.99
N SER A 335 -6.57 -1.27 2.29
CA SER A 335 -5.70 -2.29 2.85
C SER A 335 -4.27 -2.10 2.34
N LEU A 336 -3.32 -1.98 3.25
CA LEU A 336 -1.89 -1.91 3.00
C LEU A 336 -1.22 -3.17 3.56
N ILE A 337 -0.70 -4.01 2.69
CA ILE A 337 -0.03 -5.26 3.04
C ILE A 337 1.46 -5.07 2.83
N LEU A 338 2.21 -5.12 3.91
CA LEU A 338 3.66 -4.94 3.92
C LEU A 338 4.35 -6.31 3.95
N HIS A 339 5.19 -6.56 2.98
CA HIS A 339 6.02 -7.77 2.88
C HIS A 339 7.48 -7.46 3.19
N GLU A 340 8.31 -8.48 3.26
CA GLU A 340 9.76 -8.34 3.39
C GLU A 340 10.32 -7.41 2.29
N GLY A 341 11.20 -6.49 2.67
CA GLY A 341 11.80 -5.50 1.77
C GLY A 341 10.92 -4.29 1.45
N SER A 342 9.73 -4.20 2.04
CA SER A 342 8.84 -3.05 1.88
C SER A 342 9.45 -1.78 2.47
N VAL A 343 9.53 -0.72 1.66
CA VAL A 343 9.96 0.61 2.06
C VAL A 343 8.88 1.62 1.67
N ILE A 344 8.46 2.45 2.64
CA ILE A 344 7.55 3.56 2.42
C ILE A 344 8.25 4.81 2.93
N THR A 345 8.57 5.77 2.04
CA THR A 345 9.23 7.03 2.38
C THR A 345 8.30 8.19 2.02
N GLY A 346 7.89 8.94 3.03
CA GLY A 346 6.85 9.97 3.01
C GLY A 346 5.67 9.57 3.89
N ASP A 347 4.69 10.46 3.99
CA ASP A 347 3.59 10.31 4.91
C ASP A 347 2.54 9.30 4.42
N VAL A 348 1.86 8.67 5.35
CA VAL A 348 0.61 7.94 5.09
C VAL A 348 -0.53 8.78 5.65
N GLN A 349 -1.19 9.50 4.75
CA GLN A 349 -2.33 10.37 5.06
C GLN A 349 -3.64 9.62 4.86
N VAL A 350 -4.50 9.63 5.87
CA VAL A 350 -5.83 8.99 5.84
C VAL A 350 -6.88 10.06 6.08
N ASN A 351 -7.68 10.37 5.07
CA ASN A 351 -8.72 11.39 5.19
C ASN A 351 -9.89 10.93 6.06
N ASN A 352 -10.69 11.89 6.51
CA ASN A 352 -11.80 11.70 7.43
C ASN A 352 -12.77 10.59 6.99
N SER A 353 -13.28 9.83 7.96
CA SER A 353 -14.24 8.74 7.74
C SER A 353 -13.74 7.55 6.89
N SER A 354 -12.44 7.44 6.67
CA SER A 354 -11.82 6.34 5.93
C SER A 354 -11.48 5.16 6.83
N ILE A 355 -11.32 3.99 6.23
CA ILE A 355 -10.83 2.79 6.91
C ILE A 355 -9.51 2.38 6.28
N LEU A 356 -8.48 2.23 7.11
CA LEU A 356 -7.17 1.69 6.72
C LEU A 356 -6.84 0.45 7.52
N LYS A 357 -6.64 -0.66 6.83
CA LYS A 357 -6.08 -1.88 7.42
C LYS A 357 -4.63 -2.05 6.99
N ILE A 358 -3.70 -2.08 7.95
CA ILE A 358 -2.30 -2.36 7.70
C ILE A 358 -1.98 -3.78 8.19
N ILE A 359 -1.40 -4.58 7.31
CA ILE A 359 -1.03 -5.97 7.60
C ILE A 359 0.48 -6.11 7.43
N ASN A 360 1.17 -6.44 8.52
CA ASN A 360 2.57 -6.80 8.45
C ASN A 360 2.71 -8.31 8.21
N ASN A 361 3.10 -8.69 7.00
CA ASN A 361 3.37 -10.07 6.59
C ASN A 361 4.87 -10.42 6.58
N ASP A 362 5.70 -9.60 7.22
CA ASP A 362 7.11 -9.93 7.37
C ASP A 362 7.31 -10.91 8.54
N TYR A 363 7.77 -12.11 8.22
CA TYR A 363 8.10 -13.18 9.19
C TYR A 363 9.60 -13.28 9.47
N THR A 364 10.44 -12.46 8.80
CA THR A 364 11.90 -12.53 8.90
C THR A 364 12.46 -11.70 10.05
N GLY A 365 11.64 -10.85 10.66
CA GLY A 365 12.01 -10.02 11.81
C GLY A 365 12.53 -8.63 11.45
N THR A 366 12.56 -8.26 10.16
CA THR A 366 12.73 -6.86 9.76
C THR A 366 11.39 -6.16 9.91
N THR A 367 11.34 -5.13 10.75
CA THR A 367 10.10 -4.39 10.96
C THR A 367 9.89 -3.42 9.79
N PRO A 368 8.81 -3.54 9.00
CA PRO A 368 8.48 -2.55 8.00
C PRO A 368 8.32 -1.19 8.67
N THR A 369 8.94 -0.18 8.09
CA THR A 369 8.94 1.19 8.62
C THR A 369 8.26 2.12 7.62
N ILE A 370 7.38 3.00 8.13
CA ILE A 370 6.93 4.20 7.42
C ILE A 370 7.94 5.29 7.76
N GLU A 371 8.75 5.70 6.78
CA GLU A 371 9.71 6.79 6.90
C GLU A 371 9.02 8.13 6.61
N GLY A 372 8.19 8.58 7.53
CA GLY A 372 7.34 9.77 7.48
C GLY A 372 6.34 9.72 8.63
N ASP A 373 5.25 10.45 8.52
CA ASP A 373 4.16 10.49 9.50
C ASP A 373 3.04 9.51 9.15
N LEU A 374 2.27 9.10 10.15
CA LEU A 374 0.97 8.43 9.97
C LEU A 374 -0.12 9.37 10.49
N CYS A 375 -0.85 9.98 9.57
CA CYS A 375 -1.88 10.96 9.88
C CYS A 375 -3.27 10.40 9.57
N ALA A 376 -4.04 10.07 10.60
CA ALA A 376 -5.43 9.62 10.47
C ALA A 376 -6.39 10.76 10.85
N GLY A 377 -7.23 11.19 9.91
CA GLY A 377 -8.24 12.24 10.11
C GLY A 377 -9.38 11.83 11.05
N ASP A 378 -10.39 12.68 11.19
CA ASP A 378 -11.53 12.43 12.07
C ASP A 378 -12.38 11.24 11.62
N CYS A 379 -12.96 10.54 12.61
CA CYS A 379 -13.84 9.40 12.36
C CYS A 379 -13.19 8.26 11.55
N THR A 380 -11.86 8.20 11.49
CA THR A 380 -11.14 7.13 10.78
C THR A 380 -11.07 5.86 11.60
N THR A 381 -10.88 4.73 10.92
CA THR A 381 -10.53 3.47 11.56
C THR A 381 -9.23 2.96 11.01
N VAL A 382 -8.20 2.87 11.84
CA VAL A 382 -6.93 2.24 11.50
C VAL A 382 -6.84 0.90 12.21
N SER A 383 -6.63 -0.17 11.45
CA SER A 383 -6.51 -1.53 12.01
C SER A 383 -5.14 -2.12 11.66
N LEU A 384 -4.37 -2.46 12.68
CA LEU A 384 -3.05 -3.07 12.54
C LEU A 384 -3.12 -4.57 12.85
N SER A 385 -2.50 -5.39 12.01
CA SER A 385 -2.41 -6.84 12.25
C SER A 385 -1.04 -7.39 11.82
N GLY A 386 -0.55 -8.39 12.54
CA GLY A 386 0.77 -8.97 12.36
C GLY A 386 1.72 -8.55 13.48
N ASN A 387 2.99 -8.31 13.15
CA ASN A 387 4.02 -7.95 14.12
C ASN A 387 4.00 -6.44 14.47
N LYS A 388 5.11 -5.93 14.92
CA LYS A 388 5.37 -4.54 15.24
C LYS A 388 5.29 -3.64 13.99
N PHE A 389 4.73 -2.43 14.14
CA PHE A 389 4.78 -1.35 13.15
C PHE A 389 5.60 -0.19 13.69
N THR A 390 6.44 0.39 12.84
CA THR A 390 7.28 1.53 13.18
C THR A 390 7.00 2.69 12.22
N VAL A 391 6.88 3.88 12.79
CA VAL A 391 6.73 5.16 12.09
C VAL A 391 7.90 6.04 12.52
N SER A 392 8.70 6.57 11.59
CA SER A 392 9.87 7.38 11.94
C SER A 392 9.50 8.81 12.34
N GLY A 393 8.34 9.28 11.91
CA GLY A 393 7.77 10.59 12.24
C GLY A 393 6.78 10.56 13.41
N ASP A 394 5.80 11.44 13.30
CA ASP A 394 4.69 11.56 14.23
C ASP A 394 3.54 10.61 13.84
N VAL A 395 2.70 10.27 14.82
CA VAL A 395 1.45 9.54 14.60
C VAL A 395 0.30 10.36 15.16
N SER A 396 -0.73 10.61 14.35
CA SER A 396 -1.88 11.38 14.78
C SER A 396 -3.21 10.69 14.45
N PHE A 397 -4.14 10.77 15.37
CA PHE A 397 -5.53 10.31 15.20
C PHE A 397 -6.47 11.46 15.48
N GLY A 398 -7.31 11.80 14.50
CA GLY A 398 -8.36 12.81 14.62
C GLY A 398 -9.47 12.42 15.59
N GLU A 399 -10.42 13.32 15.81
CA GLU A 399 -11.53 13.11 16.74
C GLU A 399 -12.42 11.92 16.34
N ASN A 400 -12.93 11.19 17.35
CA ASN A 400 -13.82 10.03 17.17
C ASN A 400 -13.25 8.89 16.33
N SER A 401 -11.93 8.84 16.15
CA SER A 401 -11.24 7.77 15.43
C SER A 401 -11.09 6.50 16.25
N SER A 402 -10.72 5.41 15.61
CA SER A 402 -10.44 4.12 16.24
C SER A 402 -9.13 3.53 15.77
N LEU A 403 -8.31 3.05 16.71
CA LEU A 403 -7.12 2.24 16.46
C LEU A 403 -7.36 0.82 16.94
N ASN A 404 -7.36 -0.14 16.03
CA ASN A 404 -7.56 -1.56 16.34
C ASN A 404 -6.23 -2.31 16.21
N LEU A 405 -5.83 -3.00 17.26
CA LEU A 405 -4.63 -3.82 17.32
C LEU A 405 -5.03 -5.30 17.37
N ALA A 406 -4.64 -6.09 16.38
CA ALA A 406 -4.99 -7.51 16.28
C ALA A 406 -3.78 -8.41 16.57
N GLY A 407 -3.94 -9.32 17.53
CA GLY A 407 -2.87 -10.26 17.90
C GLY A 407 -1.80 -9.59 18.76
N ILE A 408 -0.55 -9.64 18.31
CA ILE A 408 0.62 -9.05 18.98
C ILE A 408 1.06 -7.72 18.36
N SER A 409 0.21 -7.10 17.57
CA SER A 409 0.54 -5.84 16.90
C SER A 409 0.86 -4.74 17.92
N SER A 410 1.94 -4.02 17.67
CA SER A 410 2.32 -2.81 18.37
C SER A 410 2.60 -1.68 17.41
N LEU A 411 2.38 -0.45 17.83
CA LEU A 411 2.66 0.76 17.06
C LEU A 411 3.72 1.59 17.80
N GLU A 412 4.82 1.86 17.16
CA GLU A 412 5.91 2.67 17.69
C GLU A 412 6.18 3.87 16.78
N ALA A 413 6.24 5.06 17.37
CA ALA A 413 6.60 6.31 16.71
C ALA A 413 7.94 6.82 17.25
N SER A 414 8.84 7.30 16.38
CA SER A 414 10.03 8.03 16.82
C SER A 414 9.73 9.50 17.15
N GLY A 415 8.59 10.00 16.65
CA GLY A 415 8.03 11.31 16.95
C GLY A 415 7.07 11.30 18.14
N ASN A 416 6.07 12.17 18.08
CA ASN A 416 4.94 12.21 19.00
C ASN A 416 3.84 11.24 18.54
N MET A 417 2.99 10.85 19.50
CA MET A 417 1.72 10.18 19.20
C MET A 417 0.59 10.98 19.81
N SER A 418 -0.32 11.50 18.99
CA SER A 418 -1.42 12.36 19.41
C SER A 418 -2.78 11.76 19.12
N PHE A 419 -3.69 11.89 20.07
CA PHE A 419 -5.07 11.40 19.95
C PHE A 419 -6.05 12.56 20.16
N GLY A 420 -6.96 12.74 19.21
CA GLY A 420 -8.08 13.67 19.32
C GLY A 420 -9.11 13.20 20.37
N ASN A 421 -10.16 13.99 20.55
CA ASN A 421 -11.22 13.66 21.49
C ASN A 421 -11.93 12.36 21.08
N ASN A 422 -12.31 11.56 22.08
CA ASN A 422 -13.07 10.30 21.92
C ASN A 422 -12.39 9.24 21.03
N VAL A 423 -11.08 9.30 20.80
CA VAL A 423 -10.37 8.22 20.10
C VAL A 423 -10.42 6.97 20.95
N LYS A 424 -10.74 5.83 20.32
CA LYS A 424 -10.77 4.52 20.95
C LYS A 424 -9.61 3.68 20.50
N VAL A 425 -8.95 2.99 21.44
CA VAL A 425 -7.96 1.96 21.15
C VAL A 425 -8.54 0.61 21.55
N GLU A 426 -8.69 -0.28 20.59
CA GLU A 426 -9.13 -1.65 20.81
C GLU A 426 -7.99 -2.61 20.55
N ALA A 427 -7.66 -3.46 21.52
CA ALA A 427 -6.67 -4.51 21.34
C ALA A 427 -7.29 -5.89 21.52
N ILE A 428 -7.17 -6.73 20.49
CA ILE A 428 -7.58 -8.14 20.54
C ILE A 428 -6.34 -8.98 20.84
N ILE A 429 -6.34 -9.64 21.99
CA ILE A 429 -5.18 -10.38 22.49
C ILE A 429 -5.46 -11.88 22.39
N ASN A 430 -4.60 -12.59 21.67
CA ASN A 430 -4.70 -14.04 21.46
C ASN A 430 -3.63 -14.79 22.26
N ASN A 431 -4.04 -15.89 22.85
CA ASN A 431 -3.25 -17.05 23.32
C ASN A 431 -2.00 -16.84 24.19
N TRP A 432 -1.62 -15.62 24.61
CA TRP A 432 -0.47 -15.47 25.49
C TRP A 432 -0.65 -14.38 26.53
N ALA A 433 0.03 -14.54 27.61
CA ALA A 433 0.06 -13.60 28.72
C ALA A 433 1.53 -13.34 29.08
N GLN A 434 1.95 -12.12 28.84
CA GLN A 434 3.30 -11.63 29.09
C GLN A 434 3.25 -10.45 30.05
N LYS A 435 4.31 -10.26 30.80
CA LYS A 435 4.47 -9.05 31.59
C LYS A 435 4.96 -7.91 30.69
N ASP A 436 4.37 -6.70 30.87
CA ASP A 436 4.85 -5.45 30.29
C ASP A 436 4.98 -5.47 28.75
N TYR A 437 3.95 -5.96 28.06
CA TYR A 437 3.91 -5.84 26.61
C TYR A 437 3.56 -4.41 26.18
N LYS A 438 4.39 -3.87 25.31
CA LYS A 438 4.23 -2.52 24.79
C LYS A 438 3.27 -2.52 23.59
N LEU A 439 2.07 -1.96 23.75
CA LEU A 439 1.10 -1.79 22.67
C LEU A 439 1.37 -0.54 21.82
N LEU A 440 1.64 0.58 22.49
CA LEU A 440 1.97 1.85 21.85
C LEU A 440 3.23 2.42 22.49
N SER A 441 4.06 3.10 21.69
CA SER A 441 5.12 3.95 22.22
C SER A 441 5.43 5.10 21.27
N ALA A 442 5.83 6.23 21.85
CA ALA A 442 6.28 7.41 21.13
C ALA A 442 7.49 7.99 21.84
N ASP A 443 8.61 8.19 21.13
CA ASP A 443 9.85 8.65 21.76
C ASP A 443 9.72 10.06 22.34
N LYS A 444 8.90 10.91 21.72
CA LYS A 444 8.64 12.29 22.18
C LYS A 444 7.39 12.41 23.07
N GLY A 445 6.58 11.37 23.20
CA GLY A 445 5.44 11.29 24.10
C GLY A 445 4.10 10.99 23.45
N ILE A 446 3.15 10.54 24.27
CA ILE A 446 1.76 10.28 23.90
C ILE A 446 0.89 11.35 24.52
N THR A 447 0.06 12.04 23.72
CA THR A 447 -0.81 13.13 24.14
C THR A 447 -2.27 12.87 23.75
N GLY A 448 -3.23 13.49 24.47
CA GLY A 448 -4.66 13.36 24.17
C GLY A 448 -5.27 12.00 24.52
N PHE A 449 -4.52 11.10 25.16
CA PHE A 449 -4.93 9.73 25.41
C PHE A 449 -5.17 9.44 26.89
N SER A 450 -6.23 8.67 27.18
CA SER A 450 -6.55 8.19 28.54
C SER A 450 -6.73 6.66 28.52
N VAL A 451 -6.33 6.00 29.60
CA VAL A 451 -6.53 4.56 29.77
C VAL A 451 -8.02 4.17 29.70
N SER A 452 -8.93 5.09 30.05
CA SER A 452 -10.36 4.88 29.89
C SER A 452 -10.85 4.71 28.44
N ASN A 453 -10.02 5.09 27.47
CA ASN A 453 -10.32 4.97 26.05
C ASN A 453 -9.82 3.64 25.44
N ILE A 454 -9.26 2.76 26.28
CA ILE A 454 -8.76 1.45 25.86
C ILE A 454 -9.82 0.39 26.12
N SER A 455 -10.08 -0.43 25.13
CA SER A 455 -10.85 -1.67 25.25
C SER A 455 -9.95 -2.84 24.92
N ILE A 456 -9.64 -3.67 25.91
CA ILE A 456 -8.95 -4.93 25.65
C ILE A 456 -10.00 -6.01 25.46
N ILE A 457 -10.02 -6.61 24.29
CA ILE A 457 -10.88 -7.76 24.00
C ILE A 457 -10.04 -9.03 24.19
N ASN A 458 -10.36 -9.76 25.23
CA ASN A 458 -9.75 -11.06 25.50
C ASN A 458 -10.73 -12.18 25.09
N PRO A 459 -10.61 -12.75 23.89
CA PRO A 459 -11.54 -13.75 23.37
C PRO A 459 -11.47 -15.08 24.11
N LEU A 460 -10.48 -15.26 25.00
CA LEU A 460 -10.27 -16.50 25.75
C LEU A 460 -11.10 -16.55 27.04
N LEU A 461 -11.61 -15.40 27.50
CA LEU A 461 -12.37 -15.33 28.74
C LEU A 461 -13.79 -15.88 28.60
N THR A 462 -14.27 -16.50 29.68
CA THR A 462 -15.71 -16.81 29.88
C THR A 462 -16.49 -15.51 30.14
N THR A 463 -17.70 -15.41 29.64
CA THR A 463 -18.56 -14.24 29.87
C THR A 463 -18.68 -13.96 31.35
N GLY A 464 -18.41 -12.73 31.79
CA GLY A 464 -18.47 -12.30 33.18
C GLY A 464 -17.27 -12.72 34.04
N ALA A 465 -16.24 -13.36 33.47
CA ALA A 465 -14.98 -13.62 34.17
C ALA A 465 -14.22 -12.31 34.44
N ILE A 466 -13.45 -12.30 35.51
CA ILE A 466 -12.50 -11.20 35.76
C ILE A 466 -11.37 -11.27 34.74
N ASP A 467 -11.06 -10.13 34.10
CA ASP A 467 -9.96 -10.08 33.16
C ASP A 467 -8.62 -10.15 33.91
N TYR A 468 -7.82 -11.15 33.56
CA TYR A 468 -6.49 -11.33 34.14
C TYR A 468 -5.43 -10.42 33.51
N THR A 469 -5.85 -9.45 32.70
CA THR A 469 -4.97 -8.52 31.97
C THR A 469 -5.26 -7.07 32.36
N LYS A 470 -4.26 -6.22 32.27
CA LYS A 470 -4.37 -4.81 32.57
C LYS A 470 -3.53 -3.95 31.62
N SER A 471 -4.03 -2.75 31.34
CA SER A 471 -3.32 -1.73 30.57
C SER A 471 -3.05 -0.49 31.43
N TYR A 472 -1.86 0.11 31.26
CA TYR A 472 -1.49 1.34 31.94
C TYR A 472 -0.53 2.18 31.08
N ILE A 473 -0.44 3.48 31.36
CA ILE A 473 0.51 4.39 30.71
C ILE A 473 1.75 4.50 31.60
N SER A 474 2.91 4.17 31.02
CA SER A 474 4.21 4.32 31.66
C SER A 474 4.95 5.51 31.07
N ASP A 475 5.51 6.35 31.94
CA ASP A 475 6.40 7.48 31.58
C ASP A 475 5.85 8.45 30.53
N GLN A 476 4.52 8.54 30.38
CA GLN A 476 3.80 9.38 29.39
C GLN A 476 4.14 9.06 27.90
N ASN A 477 4.90 8.04 27.64
CA ASN A 477 5.33 7.71 26.30
C ASN A 477 5.04 6.24 25.88
N LYS A 478 4.44 5.44 26.76
CA LYS A 478 4.14 4.03 26.48
C LYS A 478 2.79 3.61 27.01
N LEU A 479 2.02 2.93 26.20
CA LEU A 479 0.88 2.14 26.64
C LEU A 479 1.34 0.70 26.79
N ILE A 480 1.34 0.23 28.04
CA ILE A 480 1.74 -1.11 28.42
C ILE A 480 0.52 -1.96 28.70
N TYR A 481 0.61 -3.22 28.35
CA TYR A 481 -0.35 -4.27 28.64
C TYR A 481 0.38 -5.43 29.35
N GLY A 482 -0.26 -6.02 30.32
CA GLY A 482 0.35 -7.14 31.05
C GLY A 482 -0.64 -7.96 31.86
N LEU A 483 -0.14 -9.00 32.53
CA LEU A 483 -0.94 -9.76 33.49
C LEU A 483 -1.23 -8.92 34.73
N SER A 484 -2.50 -8.89 35.15
CA SER A 484 -2.90 -8.26 36.42
C SER A 484 -2.31 -8.96 37.65
N TRP A 485 -1.90 -10.21 37.52
CA TRP A 485 -1.17 -10.94 38.58
C TRP A 485 0.07 -10.18 39.07
N ASN A 486 0.81 -9.59 38.18
CA ASN A 486 2.05 -8.88 38.48
C ASN A 486 1.86 -7.36 38.61
N ASP A 487 0.61 -6.92 38.69
CA ASP A 487 0.28 -5.49 38.79
C ASP A 487 0.69 -4.91 40.15
N THR A 488 1.36 -3.76 40.10
CA THR A 488 1.78 -3.02 41.29
C THR A 488 0.73 -2.03 41.80
N ASP A 489 -0.24 -1.63 40.95
CA ASP A 489 -1.10 -0.47 41.22
C ASP A 489 -2.59 -0.79 41.42
N GLY A 490 -3.02 -2.05 41.58
CA GLY A 490 -4.44 -2.18 41.83
C GLY A 490 -5.08 -3.56 41.72
N ASP A 491 -5.66 -3.96 40.67
CA ASP A 491 -6.69 -4.99 40.57
C ASP A 491 -6.14 -6.43 40.41
N SER A 492 -5.11 -6.79 41.14
CA SER A 492 -4.49 -8.13 41.06
C SER A 492 -5.45 -9.22 41.53
N HIS A 493 -5.50 -10.30 40.79
CA HIS A 493 -6.23 -11.51 41.16
C HIS A 493 -5.50 -12.75 40.61
N GLY A 494 -5.72 -13.89 41.24
CA GLY A 494 -5.06 -15.14 40.94
C GLY A 494 -5.85 -16.11 40.09
N GLU A 495 -6.88 -15.67 39.38
CA GLU A 495 -7.80 -16.54 38.65
C GLU A 495 -7.63 -16.41 37.13
N PHE A 496 -7.59 -17.58 36.45
CA PHE A 496 -7.68 -17.71 35.01
C PHE A 496 -8.92 -18.50 34.61
N ASN A 497 -9.98 -17.83 34.18
CA ASN A 497 -11.25 -18.43 33.80
C ASN A 497 -11.41 -18.46 32.29
N LEU A 498 -11.03 -19.58 31.67
CA LEU A 498 -10.95 -19.75 30.23
C LEU A 498 -12.17 -20.50 29.69
N LYS A 499 -12.77 -19.97 28.60
CA LYS A 499 -13.90 -20.62 27.93
C LYS A 499 -13.47 -21.94 27.25
N GLU A 500 -14.44 -22.78 26.93
CA GLU A 500 -14.24 -24.02 26.19
C GLU A 500 -13.42 -23.80 24.90
N ASN A 501 -12.49 -24.71 24.61
CA ASN A 501 -11.56 -24.65 23.48
C ASN A 501 -10.57 -23.47 23.48
N ALA A 502 -10.57 -22.62 24.51
CA ALA A 502 -9.53 -21.61 24.66
C ALA A 502 -8.25 -22.23 25.23
N GLU A 503 -7.12 -21.81 24.70
CA GLU A 503 -5.79 -22.16 25.21
C GLU A 503 -5.00 -20.88 25.49
N LEU A 504 -4.52 -20.70 26.72
CA LEU A 504 -3.68 -19.59 27.15
C LEU A 504 -2.33 -20.10 27.64
N THR A 505 -1.26 -19.58 27.07
CA THR A 505 0.11 -19.83 27.55
C THR A 505 0.59 -18.65 28.39
N VAL A 506 0.91 -18.89 29.66
CA VAL A 506 1.56 -17.91 30.53
C VAL A 506 3.07 -18.08 30.40
N SER A 507 3.71 -17.12 29.73
CA SER A 507 5.15 -17.09 29.42
C SER A 507 5.92 -16.10 30.33
N THR A 508 5.38 -15.78 31.48
CA THR A 508 6.02 -14.98 32.53
C THR A 508 5.96 -15.71 33.87
N ILE A 509 6.94 -15.47 34.74
CA ILE A 509 6.98 -16.08 36.07
C ILE A 509 5.87 -15.49 36.93
N LEU A 510 4.96 -16.33 37.42
CA LEU A 510 4.01 -15.97 38.46
C LEU A 510 4.68 -16.07 39.83
N ALA A 511 4.74 -14.98 40.55
CA ALA A 511 5.35 -14.88 41.88
C ALA A 511 4.33 -14.34 42.90
N ASP A 512 4.63 -14.46 44.18
CA ASP A 512 3.81 -13.85 45.23
C ASP A 512 3.69 -12.34 45.03
N ASN A 513 2.47 -11.82 45.15
CA ASN A 513 2.14 -10.40 45.05
C ASN A 513 1.43 -9.97 46.32
N LEU A 514 2.20 -9.63 47.36
CA LEU A 514 1.67 -9.35 48.71
C LEU A 514 1.39 -7.89 49.00
N SER A 515 1.84 -7.02 48.10
CA SER A 515 1.94 -5.57 48.41
C SER A 515 0.77 -4.72 47.90
N HIS A 516 -0.27 -5.31 47.32
CA HIS A 516 -1.25 -4.52 46.56
C HIS A 516 -2.72 -4.90 46.78
N HIS A 517 -3.62 -4.02 46.34
CA HIS A 517 -5.07 -4.20 46.43
C HIS A 517 -5.50 -5.43 45.63
N ASN A 518 -6.06 -6.40 46.30
CA ASN A 518 -6.49 -7.66 45.68
C ASN A 518 -7.99 -7.62 45.40
N ILE A 519 -8.38 -7.99 44.17
CA ILE A 519 -9.80 -8.21 43.85
C ILE A 519 -10.25 -9.54 44.49
N ASN A 520 -11.49 -9.58 44.95
CA ASN A 520 -12.14 -10.77 45.51
C ASN A 520 -11.38 -11.43 46.67
N SER A 521 -10.67 -10.63 47.46
CA SER A 521 -9.89 -11.14 48.61
C SER A 521 -8.87 -12.20 48.26
N TRP A 522 -8.29 -12.14 47.07
CA TRP A 522 -7.17 -13.02 46.68
C TRP A 522 -6.02 -12.89 47.69
N ASP A 523 -5.42 -14.02 48.05
CA ASP A 523 -4.35 -14.08 49.04
C ASP A 523 -2.99 -13.58 48.54
N GLY A 524 -2.89 -13.17 47.28
CA GLY A 524 -1.64 -12.74 46.63
C GLY A 524 -0.66 -13.86 46.28
N LYS A 525 -1.04 -15.13 46.46
CA LYS A 525 -0.15 -16.27 46.34
C LYS A 525 -0.74 -17.45 45.61
N SER A 526 -2.06 -17.66 45.64
CA SER A 526 -2.72 -18.85 45.10
C SER A 526 -3.12 -18.66 43.63
N LEU A 527 -2.95 -19.75 42.84
CA LEU A 527 -3.44 -19.82 41.46
C LEU A 527 -4.77 -20.57 41.40
N THR A 528 -5.75 -19.99 40.74
CA THR A 528 -7.03 -20.67 40.42
C THR A 528 -7.20 -20.78 38.90
N LYS A 529 -7.42 -22.00 38.41
CA LYS A 529 -7.81 -22.27 37.04
C LYS A 529 -9.25 -22.68 36.97
N SER A 530 -10.09 -21.85 36.34
CA SER A 530 -11.53 -22.06 36.14
C SER A 530 -11.88 -22.11 34.65
N GLY A 531 -13.16 -22.47 34.35
CA GLY A 531 -13.67 -22.64 32.99
C GLY A 531 -13.08 -23.84 32.27
N GLU A 532 -13.68 -24.23 31.15
CA GLU A 532 -13.40 -25.49 30.44
C GLU A 532 -12.11 -25.48 29.57
N GLY A 533 -11.52 -24.32 29.33
CA GLY A 533 -10.31 -24.16 28.50
C GLY A 533 -9.02 -24.67 29.17
N THR A 534 -7.92 -24.49 28.47
CA THR A 534 -6.57 -24.95 28.88
C THR A 534 -5.68 -23.77 29.28
N LEU A 535 -5.11 -23.82 30.48
CA LEU A 535 -4.04 -22.94 30.93
C LEU A 535 -2.69 -23.68 30.85
N ILE A 536 -1.70 -23.09 30.18
CA ILE A 536 -0.34 -23.65 30.07
C ILE A 536 0.61 -22.77 30.89
N LEU A 537 1.32 -23.38 31.86
CA LEU A 537 2.40 -22.70 32.59
C LEU A 537 3.74 -23.00 31.91
N ALA A 538 4.27 -22.02 31.18
CA ALA A 538 5.49 -22.16 30.39
C ALA A 538 6.78 -21.79 31.16
N GLU A 539 6.64 -21.24 32.38
CA GLU A 539 7.74 -20.77 33.20
C GLU A 539 7.83 -21.50 34.56
N LYS A 540 9.02 -21.47 35.19
CA LYS A 540 9.23 -21.96 36.57
C LYS A 540 8.65 -20.92 37.55
N ASN A 541 7.40 -21.08 37.92
CA ASN A 541 6.69 -20.16 38.79
C ASN A 541 7.19 -20.24 40.24
N THR A 542 7.09 -19.08 40.92
CA THR A 542 7.60 -18.91 42.29
C THR A 542 6.52 -18.55 43.32
N TYR A 543 5.25 -18.52 42.92
CA TYR A 543 4.14 -18.32 43.86
C TYR A 543 4.05 -19.45 44.88
N SER A 544 3.72 -19.08 46.12
CA SER A 544 3.78 -20.02 47.27
C SER A 544 2.44 -20.53 47.75
N GLY A 545 1.33 -20.04 47.20
CA GLY A 545 -0.02 -20.46 47.58
C GLY A 545 -0.44 -21.79 46.92
N PHE A 546 -1.73 -22.14 47.09
CA PHE A 546 -2.27 -23.33 46.45
C PHE A 546 -2.51 -23.12 44.97
N THR A 547 -2.41 -24.22 44.21
CA THR A 547 -2.88 -24.28 42.83
C THR A 547 -4.21 -25.00 42.76
N ASN A 548 -5.32 -24.26 42.54
CA ASN A 548 -6.68 -24.81 42.53
C ASN A 548 -7.14 -24.99 41.08
N ILE A 549 -7.47 -26.20 40.64
CA ILE A 549 -7.96 -26.52 39.32
C ILE A 549 -9.45 -26.86 39.46
N ASN A 550 -10.31 -25.86 39.19
CA ASN A 550 -11.74 -26.00 39.39
C ASN A 550 -12.45 -26.61 38.17
N ALA A 551 -11.98 -26.32 36.94
CA ALA A 551 -12.53 -26.87 35.71
C ALA A 551 -11.47 -26.80 34.59
N GLY A 552 -11.69 -27.53 33.47
CA GLY A 552 -10.82 -27.56 32.30
C GLY A 552 -9.47 -28.15 32.59
N ILE A 553 -8.42 -27.66 31.93
CA ILE A 553 -7.10 -28.25 31.95
C ILE A 553 -6.05 -27.25 32.45
N LEU A 554 -5.25 -27.65 33.44
CA LEU A 554 -3.96 -27.03 33.74
C LEU A 554 -2.85 -27.91 33.20
N LYS A 555 -2.06 -27.38 32.26
CA LYS A 555 -1.02 -28.09 31.53
C LYS A 555 0.37 -27.50 31.84
N MET A 556 1.35 -28.36 32.05
CA MET A 556 2.72 -27.91 32.22
C MET A 556 3.41 -27.75 30.87
N GLY A 557 4.00 -26.56 30.64
CA GLY A 557 4.81 -26.21 29.46
C GLY A 557 6.30 -26.30 29.74
N THR A 558 6.73 -26.44 31.01
CA THR A 558 8.13 -26.58 31.42
C THR A 558 8.28 -27.53 32.61
N VAL A 559 9.49 -27.99 32.83
CA VAL A 559 9.85 -28.76 34.03
C VAL A 559 9.78 -27.84 35.27
N GLU A 560 9.31 -28.37 36.38
CA GLU A 560 9.24 -27.65 37.66
C GLU A 560 8.41 -26.34 37.61
N ALA A 561 7.37 -26.34 36.80
CA ALA A 561 6.49 -25.16 36.68
C ALA A 561 5.79 -24.76 37.99
N MET A 562 5.66 -25.67 38.95
CA MET A 562 4.92 -25.51 40.21
C MET A 562 5.73 -25.84 41.47
N THR A 563 7.06 -25.70 41.47
CA THR A 563 7.92 -26.16 42.55
C THR A 563 7.70 -25.53 43.91
N ARG A 564 7.12 -24.32 43.98
CA ARG A 564 6.91 -23.60 45.24
C ARG A 564 5.47 -23.59 45.73
N THR A 565 4.53 -24.15 44.97
CA THR A 565 3.13 -24.21 45.43
C THR A 565 3.00 -24.99 46.73
N ALA A 566 2.17 -24.50 47.66
CA ALA A 566 1.84 -25.19 48.89
C ALA A 566 1.19 -26.55 48.64
N GLY A 567 0.44 -26.67 47.57
CA GLY A 567 -0.18 -27.91 47.11
C GLY A 567 -1.04 -27.69 45.89
N VAL A 568 -1.47 -28.78 45.26
CA VAL A 568 -2.35 -28.77 44.09
C VAL A 568 -3.66 -29.46 44.43
N ILE A 569 -4.78 -28.78 44.12
CA ILE A 569 -6.13 -29.30 44.29
C ILE A 569 -6.77 -29.47 42.94
N VAL A 570 -7.07 -30.70 42.52
CA VAL A 570 -7.75 -31.02 41.27
C VAL A 570 -9.18 -31.41 41.57
N ASN A 571 -10.14 -30.55 41.25
CA ASN A 571 -11.54 -30.76 41.49
C ASN A 571 -12.16 -31.72 40.47
N LYS A 572 -13.32 -32.27 40.82
CA LYS A 572 -14.08 -33.17 39.95
C LYS A 572 -14.36 -32.54 38.61
N GLY A 573 -14.01 -33.24 37.53
CA GLY A 573 -14.14 -32.76 36.13
C GLY A 573 -12.94 -31.96 35.62
N ALA A 574 -12.05 -31.51 36.50
CA ALA A 574 -10.81 -30.81 36.10
C ALA A 574 -9.70 -31.76 35.79
N THR A 575 -8.70 -31.31 35.01
CA THR A 575 -7.53 -32.10 34.63
C THR A 575 -6.25 -31.34 34.92
N LEU A 576 -5.32 -32.01 35.61
CA LEU A 576 -3.92 -31.62 35.72
C LEU A 576 -3.10 -32.46 34.73
N ASN A 577 -2.45 -31.80 33.76
CA ASN A 577 -1.65 -32.46 32.74
C ASN A 577 -0.16 -32.10 32.88
N PHE A 578 0.65 -33.04 33.29
CA PHE A 578 2.11 -32.85 33.41
C PHE A 578 2.82 -32.86 32.04
N SER A 579 2.19 -33.33 30.98
CA SER A 579 2.75 -33.36 29.61
C SER A 579 4.12 -34.05 29.53
N GLY A 580 4.41 -35.03 30.41
CA GLY A 580 5.71 -35.66 30.52
C GLY A 580 6.80 -34.80 31.17
N MET A 581 6.46 -33.63 31.69
CA MET A 581 7.39 -32.73 32.39
C MET A 581 7.53 -33.14 33.86
N ASN A 582 8.76 -33.26 34.35
CA ASN A 582 9.02 -33.52 35.76
C ASN A 582 8.54 -32.36 36.62
N GLN A 583 7.71 -32.66 37.61
CA GLN A 583 7.17 -31.67 38.55
C GLN A 583 7.36 -32.18 39.98
N THR A 584 7.65 -31.27 40.89
CA THR A 584 7.63 -31.53 42.31
C THR A 584 6.45 -30.78 42.94
N VAL A 585 5.56 -31.47 43.59
CA VAL A 585 4.42 -30.90 44.33
C VAL A 585 4.43 -31.38 45.77
N ASN A 586 4.26 -30.48 46.74
CA ASN A 586 4.26 -30.81 48.16
C ASN A 586 3.07 -31.67 48.56
N THR A 587 1.88 -31.30 48.06
CA THR A 587 0.63 -32.00 48.34
C THR A 587 -0.22 -32.02 47.07
N LEU A 588 -0.83 -33.18 46.79
CA LEU A 588 -1.78 -33.34 45.70
C LEU A 588 -3.11 -33.89 46.25
N LEU A 589 -4.14 -33.07 46.22
CA LEU A 589 -5.53 -33.46 46.52
C LEU A 589 -6.28 -33.65 45.22
N ASN A 590 -6.56 -34.87 44.83
CA ASN A 590 -7.15 -35.17 43.53
C ASN A 590 -8.54 -35.78 43.63
N SER A 591 -9.55 -35.07 43.07
CA SER A 591 -10.89 -35.55 42.79
C SER A 591 -11.24 -35.59 41.32
N GLY A 592 -10.33 -35.14 40.46
CA GLY A 592 -10.43 -35.06 38.99
C GLY A 592 -9.52 -36.04 38.27
N THR A 593 -8.85 -35.58 37.22
CA THR A 593 -7.94 -36.37 36.39
C THR A 593 -6.52 -35.82 36.49
N VAL A 594 -5.53 -36.72 36.63
CA VAL A 594 -4.11 -36.37 36.56
C VAL A 594 -3.45 -37.17 35.46
N LEU A 595 -2.89 -36.46 34.46
CA LEU A 595 -2.16 -37.05 33.34
C LEU A 595 -0.66 -36.85 33.52
N ILE A 596 0.10 -37.95 33.66
CA ILE A 596 1.52 -37.90 33.98
C ILE A 596 2.37 -38.03 32.72
N ASN A 597 1.97 -38.86 31.76
CA ASN A 597 2.75 -39.17 30.55
C ASN A 597 2.20 -38.53 29.32
N ASN A 598 3.11 -38.16 28.40
CA ASN A 598 2.74 -37.81 27.03
C ASN A 598 2.33 -39.13 26.32
N ILE A 599 1.12 -39.23 25.80
CA ILE A 599 0.52 -40.40 25.15
C ILE A 599 1.33 -40.85 23.89
N ASN A 600 2.32 -40.07 23.47
CA ASN A 600 3.13 -40.30 22.27
C ASN A 600 4.58 -40.77 22.56
N ALA A 601 4.93 -41.13 23.80
CA ALA A 601 6.22 -41.78 24.07
C ALA A 601 6.08 -43.27 23.76
N PRO A 602 6.83 -43.88 22.81
CA PRO A 602 6.88 -45.31 22.67
C PRO A 602 7.48 -45.91 23.96
N PHE A 603 6.87 -47.00 24.45
CA PHE A 603 7.40 -47.84 25.54
C PHE A 603 8.76 -48.42 25.17
#